data_ca8cd45dc2b130faf3f08636832ebbb0
#
_entry.id   ca8cd45dc2b130faf3f08636832ebbb0
#
_cell.length_a   1.000
_cell.length_b   1.000
_cell.length_c   1.000
_cell.angle_alpha   90.00
_cell.angle_beta   90.00
_cell.angle_gamma   90.00
#
_symmetry.space_group_name_H-M   'P 1'
#
loop_
_entity.id
_entity.type
_entity.pdbx_description
1 polymer ?
#
loop_
_entity_poly.entity_id
_entity_poly.type
_entity_poly.pdbx_seq_one_letter_code
_entity_poly.pdbx_strand_id
1 'polypeptide(L)'
;MKNRLFSFLFLILFNCPLLAENLNIQSRTITIDKNKEITIFENDVTVKTEDNNIIKSDYAEYDRSKNFLKLKGNIEVTDYRGNIIKTKYAEYDEINRIFKSLGETSIETSEKYFLNGFDIIFDNNKKIIKSKKKTKIIDQENNKIFLDSFEFEIKN
;
A
#
# COMPACT_ATOMS: atom_id res chain seq x y z
N MET A 1 21.32 27.16 -44.92
CA MET A 1 20.77 27.41 -43.59
C MET A 1 19.44 26.66 -43.27
N LYS A 2 19.10 25.56 -43.95
CA LYS A 2 17.79 24.88 -43.76
C LYS A 2 17.80 23.67 -42.82
N ASN A 3 18.97 23.16 -42.41
CA ASN A 3 19.06 21.91 -41.65
C ASN A 3 19.18 22.06 -40.11
N ARG A 4 19.34 23.29 -39.61
CA ARG A 4 19.45 23.51 -38.14
C ARG A 4 18.10 23.58 -37.42
N LEU A 5 17.02 23.96 -38.11
CA LEU A 5 15.68 24.04 -37.53
C LEU A 5 15.04 22.67 -37.32
N PHE A 6 15.36 21.72 -38.21
CA PHE A 6 14.82 20.37 -38.17
C PHE A 6 15.45 19.53 -37.04
N SER A 7 16.71 19.79 -36.70
CA SER A 7 17.40 19.12 -35.60
C SER A 7 16.88 19.56 -34.21
N PHE A 8 16.41 20.81 -34.11
CA PHE A 8 15.87 21.31 -32.84
C PHE A 8 14.45 20.82 -32.57
N LEU A 9 13.65 20.56 -33.60
CA LEU A 9 12.30 20.03 -33.47
C LEU A 9 12.31 18.55 -33.04
N PHE A 10 13.34 17.78 -33.39
CA PHE A 10 13.47 16.37 -33.03
C PHE A 10 13.87 16.19 -31.56
N LEU A 11 14.52 17.16 -30.92
CA LEU A 11 14.92 17.09 -29.51
C LEU A 11 13.76 17.35 -28.54
N ILE A 12 12.68 18.00 -28.99
CA ILE A 12 11.51 18.33 -28.14
C ILE A 12 10.56 17.11 -28.00
N LEU A 13 10.61 16.15 -28.92
CA LEU A 13 9.71 14.99 -28.92
C LEU A 13 10.13 13.86 -27.97
N PHE A 14 11.32 13.94 -27.35
CA PHE A 14 11.83 12.91 -26.44
C PHE A 14 11.64 13.21 -24.95
N ASN A 15 11.00 14.32 -24.58
CA ASN A 15 10.59 14.57 -23.20
C ASN A 15 9.19 13.99 -22.93
N CYS A 16 8.99 12.72 -23.25
CA CYS A 16 7.90 11.96 -22.64
C CYS A 16 8.36 11.70 -21.20
N PRO A 17 7.71 12.24 -20.15
CA PRO A 17 8.03 11.80 -18.81
C PRO A 17 7.76 10.30 -18.77
N LEU A 18 8.79 9.49 -18.58
CA LEU A 18 8.61 8.13 -18.12
C LEU A 18 7.89 8.28 -16.79
N LEU A 19 6.57 8.02 -16.78
CA LEU A 19 5.84 7.78 -15.55
C LEU A 19 6.47 6.54 -14.95
N ALA A 20 7.37 6.73 -14.01
CA ALA A 20 7.91 5.64 -13.22
C ALA A 20 6.72 4.98 -12.53
N GLU A 21 6.56 3.67 -12.71
CA GLU A 21 5.62 2.90 -11.90
C GLU A 21 6.04 3.06 -10.44
N ASN A 22 5.17 3.63 -9.63
CA ASN A 22 5.47 3.98 -8.25
C ASN A 22 5.46 2.74 -7.32
N LEU A 23 5.01 1.57 -7.83
CA LEU A 23 5.03 0.30 -7.12
C LEU A 23 6.07 -0.66 -7.71
N ASN A 24 6.95 -1.16 -6.86
CA ASN A 24 7.82 -2.28 -7.23
C ASN A 24 7.20 -3.56 -6.65
N ILE A 25 6.71 -4.47 -7.54
CA ILE A 25 6.08 -5.72 -7.15
C ILE A 25 6.94 -6.90 -7.62
N GLN A 26 7.24 -7.81 -6.71
CA GLN A 26 8.00 -9.03 -6.96
C GLN A 26 7.18 -10.24 -6.49
N SER A 27 7.28 -11.36 -7.19
CA SER A 27 6.66 -12.65 -6.84
C SER A 27 7.36 -13.79 -7.57
N ARG A 28 7.05 -15.03 -7.21
CA ARG A 28 7.55 -16.20 -7.97
C ARG A 28 6.79 -16.44 -9.26
N THR A 29 5.51 -16.10 -9.30
CA THR A 29 4.64 -16.32 -10.47
C THR A 29 3.96 -15.01 -10.85
N ILE A 30 3.99 -14.68 -12.15
CA ILE A 30 3.35 -13.48 -12.69
C ILE A 30 2.51 -13.88 -13.89
N THR A 31 1.22 -13.52 -13.88
CA THR A 31 0.29 -13.70 -14.98
C THR A 31 -0.25 -12.35 -15.44
N ILE A 32 -0.18 -12.06 -16.74
CA ILE A 32 -0.60 -10.76 -17.30
C ILE A 32 -1.79 -10.96 -18.22
N ASP A 33 -2.93 -10.35 -17.90
CA ASP A 33 -4.08 -10.21 -18.80
C ASP A 33 -4.05 -8.82 -19.46
N LYS A 34 -3.51 -8.78 -20.67
CA LYS A 34 -3.36 -7.52 -21.42
C LYS A 34 -4.69 -6.89 -21.82
N ASN A 35 -5.76 -7.69 -21.98
CA ASN A 35 -7.06 -7.17 -22.39
C ASN A 35 -7.77 -6.45 -21.26
N LYS A 36 -7.50 -6.85 -20.02
CA LYS A 36 -8.09 -6.27 -18.81
C LYS A 36 -7.15 -5.29 -18.09
N GLU A 37 -5.91 -5.15 -18.55
CA GLU A 37 -4.85 -4.39 -17.87
C GLU A 37 -4.61 -4.86 -16.42
N ILE A 38 -4.81 -6.17 -16.17
CA ILE A 38 -4.64 -6.80 -14.87
C ILE A 38 -3.36 -7.63 -14.87
N THR A 39 -2.57 -7.48 -13.82
CA THR A 39 -1.44 -8.35 -13.53
C THR A 39 -1.67 -9.06 -12.21
N ILE A 40 -1.54 -10.39 -12.20
CA ILE A 40 -1.67 -11.26 -11.04
C ILE A 40 -0.27 -11.70 -10.61
N PHE A 41 0.01 -11.58 -9.34
CA PHE A 41 1.24 -11.98 -8.67
C PHE A 41 0.90 -13.04 -7.62
N GLU A 42 1.62 -14.15 -7.63
CA GLU A 42 1.37 -15.28 -6.72
C GLU A 42 2.68 -15.82 -6.15
N ASN A 43 2.58 -16.35 -4.95
CA ASN A 43 3.67 -16.96 -4.21
C ASN A 43 4.79 -15.97 -3.84
N ASP A 44 4.93 -15.69 -2.55
CA ASP A 44 5.93 -14.76 -1.98
C ASP A 44 5.88 -13.36 -2.60
N VAL A 45 4.68 -12.80 -2.67
CA VAL A 45 4.49 -11.44 -3.19
C VAL A 45 5.11 -10.43 -2.23
N THR A 46 5.93 -9.54 -2.78
CA THR A 46 6.50 -8.39 -2.06
C THR A 46 6.25 -7.13 -2.86
N VAL A 47 5.59 -6.15 -2.25
CA VAL A 47 5.32 -4.83 -2.84
C VAL A 47 6.08 -3.78 -2.05
N LYS A 48 6.87 -2.96 -2.74
CA LYS A 48 7.49 -1.78 -2.16
C LYS A 48 6.80 -0.54 -2.71
N THR A 49 6.27 0.31 -1.82
CA THR A 49 5.62 1.57 -2.16
C THR A 49 6.60 2.75 -2.19
N GLU A 50 6.21 3.88 -2.77
CA GLU A 50 7.00 5.12 -2.76
C GLU A 50 7.37 5.59 -1.34
N ASP A 51 6.46 5.39 -0.37
CA ASP A 51 6.68 5.77 1.03
C ASP A 51 7.62 4.78 1.76
N ASN A 52 8.30 3.88 1.03
CA ASN A 52 9.14 2.82 1.58
C ASN A 52 8.41 1.83 2.50
N ASN A 53 7.09 1.71 2.39
CA ASN A 53 6.37 0.63 3.05
C ASN A 53 6.61 -0.67 2.28
N ILE A 54 6.75 -1.77 3.00
CA ILE A 54 6.89 -3.11 2.43
C ILE A 54 5.62 -3.89 2.75
N ILE A 55 4.96 -4.41 1.72
CA ILE A 55 3.78 -5.25 1.83
C ILE A 55 4.16 -6.65 1.37
N LYS A 56 3.95 -7.66 2.20
CA LYS A 56 4.07 -9.08 1.85
C LYS A 56 2.68 -9.71 1.80
N SER A 57 2.46 -10.65 0.88
CA SER A 57 1.21 -11.41 0.78
C SER A 57 1.42 -12.71 -0.01
N ASP A 58 0.42 -13.60 0.02
CA ASP A 58 0.46 -14.81 -0.81
C ASP A 58 0.02 -14.52 -2.24
N TYR A 59 -0.83 -13.50 -2.44
CA TYR A 59 -1.44 -13.13 -3.71
C TYR A 59 -1.64 -11.63 -3.80
N ALA A 60 -1.42 -11.08 -5.00
CA ALA A 60 -1.78 -9.71 -5.35
C ALA A 60 -2.35 -9.64 -6.77
N GLU A 61 -3.37 -8.80 -6.96
CA GLU A 61 -3.97 -8.44 -8.24
C GLU A 61 -3.83 -6.93 -8.43
N TYR A 62 -3.07 -6.52 -9.44
CA TYR A 62 -2.87 -5.11 -9.77
C TYR A 62 -3.67 -4.74 -11.01
N ASP A 63 -4.63 -3.84 -10.84
CA ASP A 63 -5.40 -3.21 -11.91
C ASP A 63 -4.68 -1.92 -12.32
N ARG A 64 -3.96 -1.99 -13.44
CA ARG A 64 -3.15 -0.88 -13.94
C ARG A 64 -4.00 0.32 -14.38
N SER A 65 -5.20 0.07 -14.89
CA SER A 65 -6.11 1.13 -15.34
C SER A 65 -6.61 2.00 -14.18
N LYS A 66 -6.65 1.44 -12.96
CA LYS A 66 -7.12 2.10 -11.75
C LYS A 66 -6.01 2.46 -10.76
N ASN A 67 -4.77 2.00 -11.01
CA ASN A 67 -3.67 2.06 -10.04
C ASN A 67 -4.08 1.49 -8.67
N PHE A 68 -4.66 0.29 -8.72
CA PHE A 68 -5.30 -0.32 -7.56
C PHE A 68 -4.83 -1.75 -7.36
N LEU A 69 -4.42 -2.06 -6.13
CA LEU A 69 -3.90 -3.36 -5.73
C LEU A 69 -4.86 -4.04 -4.77
N LYS A 70 -5.23 -5.29 -5.04
CA LYS A 70 -5.92 -6.19 -4.12
C LYS A 70 -4.96 -7.24 -3.61
N LEU A 71 -4.98 -7.50 -2.33
CA LEU A 71 -4.07 -8.39 -1.63
C LEU A 71 -4.85 -9.47 -0.88
N LYS A 72 -4.33 -10.71 -0.87
CA LYS A 72 -4.95 -11.84 -0.18
C LYS A 72 -3.90 -12.74 0.47
N GLY A 73 -4.26 -13.32 1.60
CA GLY A 73 -3.48 -14.32 2.32
C GLY A 73 -2.26 -13.73 3.03
N ASN A 74 -2.06 -14.06 4.28
CA ASN A 74 -0.89 -13.73 5.12
C ASN A 74 -0.29 -12.34 4.87
N ILE A 75 -1.16 -11.31 4.81
CA ILE A 75 -0.70 -9.95 4.51
C ILE A 75 0.02 -9.39 5.73
N GLU A 76 1.25 -8.94 5.51
CA GLU A 76 2.06 -8.19 6.47
C GLU A 76 2.56 -6.90 5.83
N VAL A 77 2.21 -5.76 6.42
CA VAL A 77 2.71 -4.45 6.01
C VAL A 77 3.66 -3.95 7.06
N THR A 78 4.87 -3.60 6.65
CA THR A 78 5.84 -2.90 7.50
C THR A 78 6.03 -1.51 6.96
N ASP A 79 5.72 -0.49 7.77
CA ASP A 79 5.98 0.89 7.39
C ASP A 79 7.44 1.32 7.69
N TYR A 80 7.82 2.50 7.22
CA TYR A 80 9.17 3.04 7.39
C TYR A 80 9.58 3.29 8.86
N ARG A 81 8.62 3.24 9.80
CA ARG A 81 8.84 3.39 11.25
C ARG A 81 8.98 2.05 11.97
N GLY A 82 8.73 0.95 11.27
CA GLY A 82 8.71 -0.38 11.85
C GLY A 82 7.37 -0.77 12.48
N ASN A 83 6.27 -0.04 12.19
CA ASN A 83 4.94 -0.53 12.54
C ASN A 83 4.58 -1.71 11.65
N ILE A 84 3.95 -2.72 12.22
CA ILE A 84 3.58 -3.95 11.52
C ILE A 84 2.07 -4.10 11.53
N ILE A 85 1.46 -4.24 10.35
CA ILE A 85 0.02 -4.48 10.18
C ILE A 85 -0.14 -5.89 9.61
N LYS A 86 -1.03 -6.71 10.21
CA LYS A 86 -1.34 -8.06 9.72
C LYS A 86 -2.83 -8.20 9.48
N THR A 87 -3.18 -8.77 8.33
CA THR A 87 -4.56 -9.05 7.94
C THR A 87 -4.60 -10.15 6.89
N LYS A 88 -5.81 -10.60 6.48
CA LYS A 88 -5.97 -11.62 5.43
C LYS A 88 -6.38 -11.05 4.08
N TYR A 89 -7.01 -9.88 4.07
CA TYR A 89 -7.46 -9.21 2.86
C TYR A 89 -7.19 -7.72 2.98
N ALA A 90 -6.69 -7.12 1.92
CA ALA A 90 -6.45 -5.69 1.88
C ALA A 90 -6.56 -5.14 0.45
N GLU A 91 -6.76 -3.84 0.37
CA GLU A 91 -6.75 -3.03 -0.82
C GLU A 91 -5.75 -1.88 -0.65
N TYR A 92 -5.07 -1.52 -1.74
CA TYR A 92 -4.20 -0.35 -1.77
C TYR A 92 -4.51 0.49 -2.99
N ASP A 93 -4.94 1.72 -2.75
CA ASP A 93 -5.12 2.77 -3.75
C ASP A 93 -3.82 3.55 -3.86
N GLU A 94 -3.11 3.36 -4.95
CA GLU A 94 -1.80 3.96 -5.19
C GLU A 94 -1.90 5.48 -5.36
N ILE A 95 -2.94 5.96 -6.08
CA ILE A 95 -3.13 7.40 -6.34
C ILE A 95 -3.38 8.15 -5.03
N ASN A 96 -4.27 7.61 -4.19
CA ASN A 96 -4.65 8.23 -2.93
C ASN A 96 -3.75 7.81 -1.78
N ARG A 97 -2.83 6.86 -1.99
CA ARG A 97 -1.93 6.28 -0.97
C ARG A 97 -2.67 5.76 0.25
N ILE A 98 -3.82 5.12 0.00
CA ILE A 98 -4.69 4.57 1.04
C ILE A 98 -4.55 3.05 1.07
N PHE A 99 -4.08 2.50 2.18
CA PHE A 99 -4.18 1.08 2.49
C PHE A 99 -5.43 0.84 3.34
N LYS A 100 -6.23 -0.16 2.97
CA LYS A 100 -7.44 -0.55 3.69
C LYS A 100 -7.43 -2.04 3.92
N SER A 101 -7.40 -2.47 5.17
CA SER A 101 -7.64 -3.85 5.52
C SER A 101 -9.13 -4.19 5.46
N LEU A 102 -9.45 -5.44 5.14
CA LEU A 102 -10.81 -5.96 5.09
C LEU A 102 -10.94 -7.12 6.07
N GLY A 103 -11.72 -6.91 7.14
CA GLY A 103 -11.91 -7.86 8.22
C GLY A 103 -10.93 -7.65 9.39
N GLU A 104 -10.67 -8.73 10.13
CA GLU A 104 -9.82 -8.70 11.32
C GLU A 104 -8.39 -8.26 10.97
N THR A 105 -7.87 -7.35 11.78
CA THR A 105 -6.56 -6.74 11.56
C THR A 105 -5.87 -6.49 12.88
N SER A 106 -4.60 -6.88 12.97
CA SER A 106 -3.73 -6.54 14.09
C SER A 106 -2.66 -5.54 13.67
N ILE A 107 -2.33 -4.62 14.55
CA ILE A 107 -1.23 -3.66 14.38
C ILE A 107 -0.33 -3.74 15.60
N GLU A 108 0.97 -3.89 15.37
CA GLU A 108 2.01 -3.69 16.36
C GLU A 108 2.75 -2.40 15.98
N THR A 109 2.74 -1.40 16.87
CA THR A 109 3.49 -0.18 16.65
C THR A 109 4.94 -0.34 17.10
N SER A 110 5.84 0.48 16.53
CA SER A 110 7.25 0.55 16.97
C SER A 110 7.37 0.92 18.46
N GLU A 111 6.37 1.62 19.01
CA GLU A 111 6.26 1.97 20.41
C GLU A 111 5.62 0.86 21.28
N LYS A 112 5.44 -0.36 20.72
CA LYS A 112 4.90 -1.52 21.46
C LYS A 112 3.44 -1.38 21.93
N TYR A 113 2.62 -0.63 21.20
CA TYR A 113 1.17 -0.74 21.32
C TYR A 113 0.66 -1.85 20.40
N PHE A 114 -0.30 -2.63 20.88
CA PHE A 114 -0.96 -3.67 20.09
C PHE A 114 -2.42 -3.30 19.88
N LEU A 115 -2.83 -3.16 18.63
CA LEU A 115 -4.21 -2.87 18.25
C LEU A 115 -4.80 -4.10 17.56
N ASN A 116 -5.99 -4.50 17.99
CA ASN A 116 -6.79 -5.51 17.29
C ASN A 116 -8.15 -4.91 16.94
N GLY A 117 -8.44 -4.83 15.66
CA GLY A 117 -9.65 -4.19 15.15
C GLY A 117 -10.10 -4.78 13.82
N PHE A 118 -11.01 -4.10 13.16
CA PHE A 118 -11.59 -4.51 11.88
C PHE A 118 -11.60 -3.34 10.91
N ASP A 119 -11.42 -3.63 9.62
CA ASP A 119 -11.57 -2.67 8.52
C ASP A 119 -10.76 -1.38 8.75
N ILE A 120 -9.48 -1.54 9.03
CA ILE A 120 -8.58 -0.42 9.34
C ILE A 120 -8.15 0.29 8.07
N ILE A 121 -8.23 1.61 8.08
CA ILE A 121 -7.78 2.48 6.99
C ILE A 121 -6.52 3.20 7.43
N PHE A 122 -5.49 3.11 6.61
CA PHE A 122 -4.24 3.84 6.74
C PHE A 122 -4.13 4.83 5.57
N ASP A 123 -4.26 6.12 5.87
CA ASP A 123 -4.17 7.21 4.90
C ASP A 123 -2.78 7.85 5.00
N ASN A 124 -1.91 7.50 4.07
CA ASN A 124 -0.52 7.98 4.06
C ASN A 124 -0.41 9.48 3.77
N ASN A 125 -1.33 10.06 3.01
CA ASN A 125 -1.30 11.49 2.71
C ASN A 125 -1.67 12.32 3.94
N LYS A 126 -2.68 11.87 4.69
CA LYS A 126 -3.14 12.56 5.90
C LYS A 126 -2.39 12.14 7.16
N LYS A 127 -1.57 11.08 7.07
CA LYS A 127 -0.90 10.48 8.22
C LYS A 127 -1.89 10.05 9.32
N ILE A 128 -2.98 9.39 8.91
CA ILE A 128 -4.07 8.97 9.81
C ILE A 128 -4.25 7.47 9.72
N ILE A 129 -4.40 6.82 10.88
CA ILE A 129 -4.92 5.46 11.01
C ILE A 129 -6.29 5.54 11.65
N LYS A 130 -7.30 4.86 11.08
CA LYS A 130 -8.65 4.88 11.62
C LYS A 130 -9.42 3.60 11.39
N SER A 131 -10.41 3.37 12.23
CA SER A 131 -11.49 2.41 12.02
C SER A 131 -12.79 2.93 12.60
N LYS A 132 -13.90 2.58 11.94
CA LYS A 132 -15.26 2.80 12.44
C LYS A 132 -15.83 1.56 13.14
N LYS A 133 -14.97 0.61 13.49
CA LYS A 133 -15.34 -0.67 14.11
C LYS A 133 -14.67 -0.80 15.47
N LYS A 134 -15.21 -1.69 16.29
CA LYS A 134 -14.65 -1.98 17.61
C LYS A 134 -13.17 -2.36 17.52
N THR A 135 -12.39 -1.71 18.34
CA THR A 135 -10.94 -1.92 18.41
C THR A 135 -10.51 -2.06 19.86
N LYS A 136 -9.64 -3.02 20.11
CA LYS A 136 -8.96 -3.21 21.38
C LYS A 136 -7.52 -2.74 21.24
N ILE A 137 -7.08 -1.86 22.13
CA ILE A 137 -5.69 -1.42 22.24
C ILE A 137 -5.10 -1.96 23.53
N ILE A 138 -3.88 -2.45 23.46
CA ILE A 138 -3.07 -2.87 24.61
C ILE A 138 -1.82 -2.01 24.60
N ASP A 139 -1.54 -1.32 25.70
CA ASP A 139 -0.35 -0.49 25.85
C ASP A 139 0.85 -1.29 26.40
N GLN A 140 1.97 -0.59 26.60
CA GLN A 140 3.22 -1.16 27.12
C GLN A 140 3.10 -1.74 28.55
N GLU A 141 2.13 -1.26 29.33
CA GLU A 141 1.86 -1.70 30.70
C GLU A 141 0.79 -2.79 30.78
N ASN A 142 0.34 -3.31 29.62
CA ASN A 142 -0.76 -4.27 29.46
C ASN A 142 -2.15 -3.72 29.85
N ASN A 143 -2.34 -2.40 29.93
CA ASN A 143 -3.65 -1.82 30.06
C ASN A 143 -4.45 -2.06 28.78
N LYS A 144 -5.75 -2.32 28.92
CA LYS A 144 -6.65 -2.62 27.80
C LYS A 144 -7.65 -1.49 27.62
N ILE A 145 -7.66 -0.90 26.45
CA ILE A 145 -8.57 0.16 26.04
C ILE A 145 -9.49 -0.41 24.97
N PHE A 146 -10.81 -0.21 25.09
CA PHE A 146 -11.82 -0.65 24.13
C PHE A 146 -12.49 0.57 23.54
N LEU A 147 -12.53 0.66 22.22
CA LEU A 147 -13.08 1.78 21.46
C LEU A 147 -14.10 1.25 20.45
N ASP A 148 -15.22 1.94 20.28
CA ASP A 148 -16.18 1.62 19.21
C ASP A 148 -15.70 2.11 17.84
N SER A 149 -14.89 3.16 17.83
CA SER A 149 -14.20 3.69 16.67
C SER A 149 -12.95 4.45 17.12
N PHE A 150 -11.98 4.63 16.25
CA PHE A 150 -10.82 5.47 16.52
C PHE A 150 -10.32 6.19 15.26
N GLU A 151 -9.69 7.32 15.49
CA GLU A 151 -8.87 8.01 14.52
C GLU A 151 -7.61 8.49 15.25
N PHE A 152 -6.46 8.12 14.73
CA PHE A 152 -5.16 8.44 15.30
C PHE A 152 -4.29 9.12 14.25
N GLU A 153 -3.76 10.29 14.57
CA GLU A 153 -2.82 11.02 13.74
C GLU A 153 -1.40 10.56 14.02
N ILE A 154 -0.71 10.11 12.97
CA ILE A 154 0.68 9.65 13.06
C ILE A 154 1.57 10.90 13.05
N LYS A 155 2.09 11.29 14.19
CA LYS A 155 3.06 12.39 14.29
C LYS A 155 4.38 11.98 13.62
N ASN A 156 4.96 12.93 12.91
CA ASN A 156 6.32 12.77 12.33
C ASN A 156 7.38 12.74 13.39
#